data_73657c1ae7810ba28c07a2190f339f56
#
_entry.id   73657c1ae7810ba28c07a2190f339f56
#
_cell.length_a   1.000
_cell.length_b   1.000
_cell.length_c   1.000
_cell.angle_alpha   90.00
_cell.angle_beta   90.00
_cell.angle_gamma   90.00
#
_symmetry.space_group_name_H-M   'P 1'
#
loop_
_entity.id
_entity.type
_entity.pdbx_description
1 polymer ?
#
loop_
_entity_poly.entity_id
_entity_poly.type
_entity_poly.pdbx_seq_one_letter_code
_entity_poly.pdbx_strand_id
1 'polypeptide(L)'
;MIFLTRKAEFSSAHFYWNDSWSAEENERVFGRCANRNGHGHNYTLEVTVSGNVDPTTGFVVDLKELKDILEREVVSVYDHRHLNLEVPEFRTTIPTTENIAIAIWQRLDDKIPNAKLHRVRVYEMPDLFADYYGER
;
A
#
# COMPACT_ATOMS: atom_id res chain seq x y z
N MET A 1 1.33 24.58 -7.41
CA MET A 1 1.27 23.24 -6.75
C MET A 1 1.40 22.16 -7.81
N ILE A 2 2.35 21.28 -7.63
CA ILE A 2 2.57 20.13 -8.52
C ILE A 2 2.25 18.86 -7.77
N PHE A 3 1.64 17.91 -8.46
CA PHE A 3 1.45 16.54 -7.99
C PHE A 3 2.35 15.64 -8.82
N LEU A 4 3.25 14.94 -8.14
CA LEU A 4 4.18 14.02 -8.78
C LEU A 4 3.87 12.60 -8.31
N THR A 5 3.70 11.67 -9.25
CA THR A 5 3.36 10.28 -8.93
C THR A 5 4.48 9.35 -9.38
N ARG A 6 4.88 8.45 -8.50
CA ARG A 6 5.77 7.35 -8.81
C ARG A 6 5.06 6.03 -8.62
N LYS A 7 5.27 5.10 -9.55
CA LYS A 7 4.73 3.75 -9.49
C LYS A 7 5.77 2.77 -8.99
N ALA A 8 5.32 1.76 -8.28
CA ALA A 8 6.10 0.60 -7.89
C ALA A 8 5.20 -0.64 -7.95
N GLU A 9 5.80 -1.82 -7.92
CA GLU A 9 5.07 -3.09 -7.96
C GLU A 9 5.55 -4.02 -6.86
N PHE A 10 4.65 -4.82 -6.32
CA PHE A 10 4.99 -5.91 -5.42
C PHE A 10 3.99 -7.05 -5.59
N SER A 11 4.45 -8.27 -5.38
CA SER A 11 3.64 -9.48 -5.43
C SER A 11 3.49 -10.02 -4.03
N SER A 12 2.27 -10.21 -3.57
CA SER A 12 2.00 -10.64 -2.20
C SER A 12 0.82 -11.58 -2.15
N ALA A 13 0.83 -12.46 -1.16
CA ALA A 13 -0.31 -13.31 -0.84
C ALA A 13 -1.04 -12.78 0.39
N HIS A 14 -2.31 -13.07 0.48
CA HIS A 14 -3.14 -12.70 1.63
C HIS A 14 -4.37 -13.61 1.73
N PHE A 15 -5.06 -13.51 2.87
CA PHE A 15 -6.41 -14.02 3.04
C PHE A 15 -7.20 -13.02 3.91
N TYR A 16 -8.54 -13.11 3.85
CA TYR A 16 -9.44 -12.29 4.66
C TYR A 16 -10.03 -13.17 5.76
N TRP A 17 -9.82 -12.78 6.99
CA TRP A 17 -10.31 -13.53 8.13
C TRP A 17 -10.51 -12.64 9.34
N ASN A 18 -11.68 -12.76 9.97
CA ASN A 18 -11.95 -12.08 11.23
C ASN A 18 -11.96 -13.12 12.34
N ASP A 19 -10.97 -13.03 13.24
CA ASP A 19 -10.78 -14.00 14.32
C ASP A 19 -11.93 -14.02 15.34
N SER A 20 -12.74 -12.95 15.38
CA SER A 20 -13.90 -12.86 16.27
C SER A 20 -15.12 -13.61 15.75
N TRP A 21 -15.11 -14.05 14.50
CA TRP A 21 -16.21 -14.73 13.85
C TRP A 21 -15.97 -16.23 13.75
N SER A 22 -17.06 -17.00 13.61
CA SER A 22 -16.98 -18.42 13.28
C SER A 22 -16.40 -18.60 11.86
N ALA A 23 -15.94 -19.81 11.57
CA ALA A 23 -15.51 -20.18 10.22
C ALA A 23 -16.64 -19.98 9.20
N GLU A 24 -17.86 -20.37 9.56
CA GLU A 24 -19.04 -20.21 8.70
C GLU A 24 -19.30 -18.74 8.35
N GLU A 25 -19.20 -17.86 9.34
CA GLU A 25 -19.41 -16.42 9.12
C GLU A 25 -18.31 -15.84 8.24
N ASN A 26 -17.05 -16.23 8.46
CA ASN A 26 -15.94 -15.81 7.59
C ASN A 26 -16.16 -16.25 6.14
N GLU A 27 -16.56 -17.48 5.92
CA GLU A 27 -16.83 -17.98 4.58
C GLU A 27 -18.01 -17.27 3.94
N ARG A 28 -19.05 -16.96 4.72
CA ARG A 28 -20.24 -16.24 4.23
C ARG A 28 -19.88 -14.82 3.76
N VAL A 29 -19.08 -14.10 4.54
CA VAL A 29 -18.73 -12.69 4.26
C VAL A 29 -17.65 -12.57 3.21
N PHE A 30 -16.59 -13.37 3.33
CA PHE A 30 -15.39 -13.21 2.50
C PHE A 30 -15.34 -14.20 1.33
N GLY A 31 -16.12 -15.25 1.35
CA GLY A 31 -16.14 -16.23 0.26
C GLY A 31 -14.78 -16.88 0.06
N ARG A 32 -14.29 -16.88 -1.17
CA ARG A 32 -12.98 -17.48 -1.52
C ARG A 32 -11.81 -16.80 -0.83
N CYS A 33 -11.94 -15.55 -0.48
CA CYS A 33 -10.89 -14.79 0.21
C CYS A 33 -10.66 -15.27 1.64
N ALA A 34 -11.59 -16.04 2.22
CA ALA A 34 -11.45 -16.63 3.54
C ALA A 34 -10.57 -17.88 3.56
N ASN A 35 -10.16 -18.41 2.41
CA ASN A 35 -9.25 -19.54 2.35
C ASN A 35 -7.91 -19.17 2.99
N ARG A 36 -7.61 -19.81 4.12
CA ARG A 36 -6.43 -19.47 4.92
C ARG A 36 -5.11 -19.91 4.31
N ASN A 37 -5.14 -20.70 3.25
CA ASN A 37 -3.94 -20.98 2.45
C ASN A 37 -3.50 -19.74 1.67
N GLY A 38 -4.43 -18.80 1.48
CA GLY A 38 -4.15 -17.55 0.80
C GLY A 38 -4.25 -17.65 -0.72
N HIS A 39 -4.19 -16.50 -1.32
CA HIS A 39 -4.05 -16.31 -2.77
C HIS A 39 -3.22 -15.04 -2.98
N GLY A 40 -2.68 -14.86 -4.17
CA GLY A 40 -1.75 -13.76 -4.43
C GLY A 40 -2.20 -12.86 -5.56
N HIS A 41 -1.66 -11.66 -5.54
CA HIS A 41 -1.85 -10.64 -6.57
C HIS A 41 -0.54 -9.96 -6.89
N ASN A 42 -0.43 -9.48 -8.13
CA ASN A 42 0.60 -8.53 -8.52
C ASN A 42 0.04 -7.13 -8.31
N TYR A 43 0.42 -6.52 -7.19
CA TYR A 43 -0.07 -5.19 -6.84
C TYR A 43 0.70 -4.12 -7.58
N THR A 44 0.01 -3.09 -8.02
CA THR A 44 0.63 -1.85 -8.48
C THR A 44 0.36 -0.76 -7.44
N LEU A 45 1.42 -0.08 -7.04
CA LEU A 45 1.39 1.03 -6.11
C LEU A 45 1.64 2.33 -6.86
N GLU A 46 0.82 3.34 -6.62
CA GLU A 46 1.08 4.71 -7.04
C GLU A 46 1.15 5.61 -5.82
N VAL A 47 2.29 6.26 -5.65
CA VAL A 47 2.48 7.23 -4.57
C VAL A 47 2.56 8.61 -5.18
N THR A 48 1.65 9.49 -4.78
CA THR A 48 1.58 10.88 -5.25
C THR A 48 1.99 11.80 -4.11
N VAL A 49 2.95 12.67 -4.40
CA VAL A 49 3.38 13.73 -3.51
C VAL A 49 3.00 15.08 -4.09
N SER A 50 2.85 16.09 -3.24
CA SER A 50 2.58 17.46 -3.66
C SER A 50 3.65 18.40 -3.15
N GLY A 51 3.91 19.44 -3.92
CA GLY A 51 4.90 20.44 -3.53
C GLY A 51 5.10 21.49 -4.62
N ASN A 52 6.04 22.36 -4.38
CA ASN A 52 6.44 23.38 -5.34
C ASN A 52 7.77 23.02 -5.98
N VAL A 53 7.96 23.45 -7.20
CA VAL A 53 9.21 23.24 -7.93
C VAL A 53 10.32 24.05 -7.29
N ASP A 54 11.42 23.39 -6.92
CA ASP A 54 12.65 24.08 -6.52
C ASP A 54 13.27 24.72 -7.75
N PRO A 55 13.46 26.04 -7.78
CA PRO A 55 13.97 26.71 -8.97
C PRO A 55 15.43 26.37 -9.31
N THR A 56 16.17 25.83 -8.35
CA THR A 56 17.57 25.45 -8.57
C THR A 56 17.67 24.09 -9.25
N THR A 57 16.84 23.13 -8.84
CA THR A 57 16.90 21.75 -9.35
C THR A 57 15.82 21.43 -10.37
N GLY A 58 14.71 22.15 -10.33
CA GLY A 58 13.52 21.80 -11.11
C GLY A 58 12.70 20.67 -10.47
N PHE A 59 13.05 20.25 -9.26
CA PHE A 59 12.39 19.11 -8.59
C PHE A 59 11.31 19.58 -7.60
N VAL A 60 10.26 18.78 -7.48
CA VAL A 60 9.39 18.76 -6.28
C VAL A 60 10.07 17.91 -5.21
N VAL A 61 10.56 16.76 -5.62
CA VAL A 61 11.33 15.82 -4.79
C VAL A 61 12.34 15.11 -5.69
N ASP A 62 13.49 14.72 -5.15
CA ASP A 62 14.46 13.93 -5.91
C ASP A 62 13.84 12.57 -6.25
N LEU A 63 13.75 12.26 -7.55
CA LEU A 63 13.10 11.05 -8.04
C LEU A 63 13.81 9.78 -7.60
N LYS A 64 15.14 9.80 -7.51
CA LYS A 64 15.91 8.66 -7.04
C LYS A 64 15.67 8.42 -5.55
N GLU A 65 15.65 9.48 -4.78
CA GLU A 65 15.35 9.42 -3.34
C GLU A 65 13.95 8.88 -3.10
N LEU A 66 12.96 9.36 -3.85
CA LEU A 66 11.59 8.85 -3.75
C LEU A 66 11.53 7.36 -4.09
N LYS A 67 12.20 6.92 -5.14
CA LYS A 67 12.30 5.51 -5.51
C LYS A 67 12.88 4.67 -4.37
N ASP A 68 13.99 5.14 -3.79
CA ASP A 68 14.68 4.42 -2.72
C ASP A 68 13.80 4.32 -1.45
N ILE A 69 13.05 5.36 -1.15
CA ILE A 69 12.10 5.36 -0.03
C ILE A 69 11.00 4.32 -0.25
N LEU A 70 10.38 4.30 -1.43
CA LEU A 70 9.34 3.32 -1.75
C LEU A 70 9.89 1.90 -1.68
N GLU A 71 11.09 1.67 -2.17
CA GLU A 71 11.73 0.36 -2.11
C GLU A 71 11.99 -0.07 -0.67
N ARG A 72 12.60 0.79 0.13
CA ARG A 72 12.96 0.48 1.50
C ARG A 72 11.76 0.32 2.43
N GLU A 73 10.78 1.22 2.33
CA GLU A 73 9.68 1.27 3.29
C GLU A 73 8.51 0.36 2.90
N VAL A 74 8.35 0.04 1.64
CA VAL A 74 7.17 -0.70 1.15
C VAL A 74 7.56 -1.96 0.39
N VAL A 75 8.22 -1.82 -0.75
CA VAL A 75 8.43 -2.96 -1.66
C VAL A 75 9.24 -4.07 -0.99
N SER A 76 10.35 -3.74 -0.34
CA SER A 76 11.18 -4.74 0.34
C SER A 76 10.45 -5.47 1.48
N VAL A 77 9.41 -4.86 2.03
CA VAL A 77 8.64 -5.41 3.15
C VAL A 77 7.47 -6.26 2.67
N TYR A 78 6.86 -5.90 1.56
CA TYR A 78 5.65 -6.54 1.05
C TYR A 78 5.90 -7.55 -0.07
N ASP A 79 6.93 -7.31 -0.89
CA ASP A 79 7.16 -8.12 -2.09
C ASP A 79 7.59 -9.54 -1.74
N HIS A 80 6.94 -10.50 -2.40
CA HIS A 80 7.15 -11.94 -2.18
C HIS A 80 6.87 -12.37 -0.74
N ARG A 81 5.93 -11.69 -0.07
CA ARG A 81 5.53 -12.01 1.31
C ARG A 81 4.06 -12.41 1.37
N HIS A 82 3.75 -13.20 2.39
CA HIS A 82 2.37 -13.42 2.79
C HIS A 82 2.02 -12.33 3.80
N LEU A 83 1.14 -11.41 3.42
CA LEU A 83 0.86 -10.21 4.22
C LEU A 83 0.39 -10.55 5.64
N ASN A 84 -0.56 -11.48 5.77
CA ASN A 84 -1.10 -11.88 7.08
C ASN A 84 -0.05 -12.48 8.00
N LEU A 85 0.93 -13.21 7.46
CA LEU A 85 1.85 -14.02 8.24
C LEU A 85 3.20 -13.34 8.48
N GLU A 86 3.62 -12.45 7.57
CA GLU A 86 4.98 -11.92 7.55
C GLU A 86 5.07 -10.41 7.74
N VAL A 87 3.95 -9.68 7.60
CA VAL A 87 3.95 -8.21 7.70
C VAL A 87 3.22 -7.82 8.99
N PRO A 88 3.91 -7.13 9.93
CA PRO A 88 3.39 -6.90 11.27
C PRO A 88 2.03 -6.23 11.34
N GLU A 89 1.78 -5.21 10.52
CA GLU A 89 0.52 -4.47 10.54
C GLU A 89 -0.70 -5.33 10.17
N PHE A 90 -0.50 -6.41 9.40
CA PHE A 90 -1.60 -7.28 8.97
C PHE A 90 -1.84 -8.48 9.90
N ARG A 91 -1.21 -8.49 11.05
CA ARG A 91 -1.55 -9.46 12.12
C ARG A 91 -2.85 -9.10 12.81
N THR A 92 -3.18 -7.80 12.84
CA THR A 92 -4.37 -7.28 13.51
C THR A 92 -5.32 -6.56 12.56
N THR A 93 -4.94 -6.39 11.31
CA THR A 93 -5.73 -5.69 10.28
C THR A 93 -5.86 -6.60 9.07
N ILE A 94 -7.08 -6.75 8.56
CA ILE A 94 -7.34 -7.58 7.38
C ILE A 94 -6.73 -6.89 6.16
N PRO A 95 -5.86 -7.56 5.38
CA PRO A 95 -5.15 -6.95 4.26
C PRO A 95 -6.02 -6.83 3.00
N THR A 96 -7.11 -6.08 3.11
CA THR A 96 -7.90 -5.64 1.97
C THR A 96 -7.12 -4.58 1.19
N THR A 97 -7.52 -4.32 -0.03
CA THR A 97 -6.90 -3.25 -0.85
C THR A 97 -6.95 -1.91 -0.11
N GLU A 98 -8.07 -1.61 0.55
CA GLU A 98 -8.27 -0.39 1.35
C GLU A 98 -7.28 -0.31 2.50
N ASN A 99 -7.16 -1.37 3.28
CA ASN A 99 -6.26 -1.40 4.44
C ASN A 99 -4.79 -1.42 4.04
N ILE A 100 -4.46 -2.01 2.90
CA ILE A 100 -3.10 -1.95 2.35
C ILE A 100 -2.74 -0.49 2.00
N ALA A 101 -3.65 0.24 1.38
CA ALA A 101 -3.41 1.65 1.06
C ALA A 101 -3.17 2.49 2.33
N ILE A 102 -3.96 2.27 3.38
CA ILE A 102 -3.79 2.95 4.67
C ILE A 102 -2.44 2.59 5.30
N ALA A 103 -2.09 1.31 5.32
CA ALA A 103 -0.84 0.84 5.90
C ALA A 103 0.39 1.41 5.17
N ILE A 104 0.34 1.46 3.85
CA ILE A 104 1.43 2.06 3.06
C ILE A 104 1.56 3.55 3.37
N TRP A 105 0.45 4.28 3.46
CA TRP A 105 0.46 5.68 3.87
C TRP A 105 1.21 5.86 5.19
N GLN A 106 0.88 5.06 6.18
CA GLN A 106 1.50 5.13 7.51
C GLN A 106 3.00 4.85 7.48
N ARG A 107 3.45 4.01 6.56
CA ARG A 107 4.88 3.74 6.38
C ARG A 107 5.62 4.89 5.71
N LEU A 108 4.94 5.72 4.93
CA LEU A 108 5.56 6.76 4.10
C LEU A 108 5.40 8.18 4.66
N ASP A 109 4.41 8.43 5.49
CA ASP A 109 3.92 9.78 5.81
C ASP A 109 4.99 10.75 6.32
N ASP A 110 5.95 10.30 7.09
CA ASP A 110 7.01 11.13 7.63
C ASP A 110 8.39 10.88 7.01
N LYS A 111 8.44 10.14 5.90
CA LYS A 111 9.70 9.71 5.30
C LYS A 111 10.08 10.48 4.05
N ILE A 112 9.17 11.28 3.48
CA ILE A 112 9.40 11.96 2.20
C ILE A 112 9.83 13.40 2.48
N PRO A 113 11.09 13.76 2.17
CA PRO A 113 11.56 15.12 2.42
C PRO A 113 11.03 16.10 1.37
N ASN A 114 10.82 17.34 1.79
CA ASN A 114 10.53 18.50 0.91
C ASN A 114 9.22 18.42 0.10
N ALA A 115 8.39 17.43 0.37
CA ALA A 115 7.09 17.29 -0.27
C ALA A 115 6.11 16.65 0.70
N LYS A 116 4.81 16.81 0.43
CA LYS A 116 3.75 16.18 1.21
C LYS A 116 3.23 14.96 0.50
N LEU A 117 3.04 13.89 1.24
CA LEU A 117 2.29 12.74 0.75
C LEU A 117 0.85 13.19 0.50
N HIS A 118 0.37 12.96 -0.73
CA HIS A 118 -0.96 13.41 -1.15
C HIS A 118 -1.92 12.25 -1.33
N ARG A 119 -1.47 11.17 -1.96
CA ARG A 119 -2.32 10.01 -2.28
C ARG A 119 -1.49 8.75 -2.33
N VAL A 120 -2.04 7.68 -1.78
CA VAL A 120 -1.57 6.31 -2.02
C VAL A 120 -2.67 5.57 -2.76
N ARG A 121 -2.36 5.08 -3.95
CA ARG A 121 -3.25 4.24 -4.73
C ARG A 121 -2.68 2.83 -4.80
N VAL A 122 -3.49 1.84 -4.47
CA VAL A 122 -3.11 0.43 -4.55
C VAL A 122 -4.06 -0.27 -5.51
N TYR A 123 -3.52 -0.86 -6.57
CA TYR A 123 -4.25 -1.74 -7.46
C TYR A 123 -4.04 -3.18 -7.01
N GLU A 124 -5.10 -3.87 -6.66
CA GLU A 124 -5.08 -5.33 -6.45
C GLU A 124 -5.08 -6.06 -7.78
N MET A 125 -5.84 -5.52 -8.73
CA MET A 125 -5.94 -5.96 -10.13
C MET A 125 -6.01 -4.72 -11.00
N PRO A 126 -5.80 -4.85 -12.32
CA PRO A 126 -5.83 -3.67 -13.21
C PRO A 126 -7.12 -2.85 -13.15
N ASP A 127 -8.25 -3.49 -12.82
CA ASP A 127 -9.56 -2.86 -12.75
C ASP A 127 -10.07 -2.62 -11.33
N LEU A 128 -9.24 -2.84 -10.32
CA LEU A 128 -9.63 -2.66 -8.91
C LEU A 128 -8.55 -1.94 -8.13
N PHE A 129 -8.85 -0.76 -7.66
CA PHE A 129 -7.92 0.01 -6.84
C PHE A 129 -8.63 0.79 -5.73
N ALA A 130 -7.86 1.14 -4.71
CA ALA A 130 -8.31 2.02 -3.64
C ALA A 130 -7.35 3.22 -3.55
N ASP A 131 -7.90 4.39 -3.29
CA ASP A 131 -7.15 5.62 -3.03
C ASP A 131 -7.30 6.02 -1.57
N TYR A 132 -6.19 6.37 -0.95
CA TYR A 132 -6.19 6.93 0.40
C TYR A 132 -5.46 8.27 0.40
N TYR A 133 -6.11 9.28 0.99
CA TYR A 133 -5.63 10.66 1.02
C TYR A 133 -5.21 11.11 2.43
N GLY A 134 -5.06 10.18 3.35
CA GLY A 134 -4.74 10.48 4.74
C GLY A 134 -5.99 10.81 5.58
N GLU A 135 -5.78 11.02 6.86
CA GLU A 135 -6.84 11.45 7.76
C GLU A 135 -7.28 12.87 7.43
N ARG A 136 -8.59 13.08 7.41
CA ARG A 136 -9.17 14.39 7.05
C ARG A 136 -10.20 14.84 8.06
#